data_b54d315af5dd0f34015324e2431f06a6
#
_entry.id   b54d315af5dd0f34015324e2431f06a6
#
_cell.length_a   1.000
_cell.length_b   1.000
_cell.length_c   1.000
_cell.angle_alpha   90.00
_cell.angle_beta   90.00
_cell.angle_gamma   90.00
#
_symmetry.space_group_name_H-M   'P 1'
#
loop_
_entity.id
_entity.type
_entity.pdbx_description
1 polymer ?
#
loop_
_entity_poly.entity_id
_entity_poly.type
_entity_poly.pdbx_seq_one_letter_code
_entity_poly.pdbx_strand_id
1 'polypeptide(L)'
;MFAQRVIARFPLLPAEDEGRLNDAVLREEFTERVFAFARLRELLSGPWEPRDLVSFHARHKLQLLAHDPPRYRAAGRIVAAAGSVPREVTELAYRDVFQAAMTTRTSRGRNANALHHAFGRIGRGLGPERRSDLVARIESYRRGADPLSVPVAILAHYASDGELPWLAGQSYLEPFPAALRLRHSVPR
;
A
#
# COMPACT_ATOMS: atom_id res chain seq x y z
N MET A 1 -7.46 29.74 -3.13
CA MET A 1 -6.39 30.23 -4.01
C MET A 1 -4.98 29.84 -3.59
N PHE A 2 -4.55 30.00 -2.31
CA PHE A 2 -3.20 29.59 -1.88
C PHE A 2 -2.98 28.06 -2.01
N ALA A 3 -3.87 27.24 -1.45
CA ALA A 3 -3.79 25.78 -1.51
C ALA A 3 -3.70 25.24 -2.94
N GLN A 4 -4.48 25.79 -3.88
CA GLN A 4 -4.43 25.39 -5.28
C GLN A 4 -3.06 25.68 -5.93
N ARG A 5 -2.40 26.78 -5.56
CA ARG A 5 -1.06 27.12 -6.05
C ARG A 5 -0.01 26.16 -5.49
N VAL A 6 -0.16 25.75 -4.21
CA VAL A 6 0.72 24.76 -3.59
C VAL A 6 0.56 23.41 -4.27
N ILE A 7 -0.68 22.93 -4.46
CA ILE A 7 -0.97 21.66 -5.15
C ILE A 7 -0.45 21.67 -6.58
N ALA A 8 -0.65 22.77 -7.32
CA ALA A 8 -0.16 22.92 -8.69
C ALA A 8 1.39 22.91 -8.76
N ARG A 9 2.07 23.49 -7.76
CA ARG A 9 3.54 23.51 -7.70
C ARG A 9 4.14 22.20 -7.22
N PHE A 10 3.41 21.45 -6.38
CA PHE A 10 3.84 20.18 -5.79
C PHE A 10 2.74 19.11 -5.97
N PRO A 11 2.51 18.64 -7.21
CA PRO A 11 1.37 17.77 -7.54
C PRO A 11 1.38 16.40 -6.83
N LEU A 12 2.54 15.99 -6.33
CA LEU A 12 2.69 14.73 -5.58
C LEU A 12 2.63 14.94 -4.06
N LEU A 13 2.57 16.19 -3.57
CA LEU A 13 2.40 16.45 -2.14
C LEU A 13 1.02 15.95 -1.70
N PRO A 14 0.92 15.17 -0.59
CA PRO A 14 -0.37 14.81 -0.03
C PRO A 14 -1.09 16.08 0.44
N ALA A 15 -2.13 16.45 -0.28
CA ALA A 15 -2.99 17.57 0.05
C ALA A 15 -4.44 17.16 -0.20
N GLU A 16 -5.34 17.56 0.70
CA GLU A 16 -6.77 17.32 0.57
C GLU A 16 -7.54 18.47 1.24
N ASP A 17 -8.74 18.72 0.78
CA ASP A 17 -9.65 19.69 1.38
C ASP A 17 -10.24 19.15 2.70
N GLU A 18 -10.33 20.00 3.74
CA GLU A 18 -10.83 19.56 5.03
C GLU A 18 -12.27 19.04 4.97
N GLY A 19 -13.11 19.67 4.15
CA GLY A 19 -14.49 19.23 3.95
C GLY A 19 -14.57 17.85 3.34
N ARG A 20 -13.65 17.51 2.42
CA ARG A 20 -13.56 16.18 1.80
C ARG A 20 -12.99 15.13 2.77
N LEU A 21 -12.20 15.52 3.75
CA LEU A 21 -11.71 14.63 4.80
C LEU A 21 -12.82 14.15 5.77
N ASN A 22 -14.03 14.70 5.68
CA ASN A 22 -15.21 14.14 6.35
C ASN A 22 -15.64 12.81 5.70
N ASP A 23 -15.34 12.57 4.42
CA ASP A 23 -15.48 11.26 3.81
C ASP A 23 -14.42 10.31 4.38
N ALA A 24 -14.89 9.22 4.97
CA ALA A 24 -14.04 8.27 5.68
C ALA A 24 -13.04 7.56 4.75
N VAL A 25 -13.43 7.27 3.49
CA VAL A 25 -12.56 6.62 2.51
C VAL A 25 -11.48 7.58 2.05
N LEU A 26 -11.83 8.84 1.76
CA LEU A 26 -10.87 9.87 1.37
C LEU A 26 -9.86 10.15 2.49
N ARG A 27 -10.34 10.20 3.73
CA ARG A 27 -9.49 10.40 4.90
C ARG A 27 -8.51 9.23 5.10
N GLU A 28 -8.97 8.00 4.93
CA GLU A 28 -8.12 6.80 4.99
C GLU A 28 -7.05 6.84 3.88
N GLU A 29 -7.43 7.05 2.62
CA GLU A 29 -6.49 7.12 1.48
C GLU A 29 -5.49 8.28 1.63
N PHE A 30 -5.92 9.42 2.12
CA PHE A 30 -5.04 10.56 2.40
C PHE A 30 -4.01 10.21 3.47
N THR A 31 -4.46 9.65 4.60
CA THR A 31 -3.59 9.27 5.72
C THR A 31 -2.59 8.19 5.30
N GLU A 32 -3.06 7.16 4.58
CA GLU A 32 -2.19 6.13 4.01
C GLU A 32 -1.06 6.73 3.16
N ARG A 33 -1.40 7.67 2.27
CA ARG A 33 -0.43 8.38 1.42
C ARG A 33 0.57 9.19 2.23
N VAL A 34 0.12 9.91 3.25
CA VAL A 34 1.01 10.69 4.16
C VAL A 34 2.04 9.79 4.80
N PHE A 35 1.62 8.66 5.38
CA PHE A 35 2.53 7.72 6.03
C PHE A 35 3.46 6.99 5.04
N ALA A 36 2.97 6.64 3.86
CA ALA A 36 3.79 6.02 2.82
C ALA A 36 4.91 6.98 2.36
N PHE A 37 4.60 8.27 2.18
CA PHE A 37 5.58 9.29 1.80
C PHE A 37 6.57 9.59 2.93
N ALA A 38 6.10 9.60 4.18
CA ALA A 38 6.98 9.77 5.33
C ALA A 38 8.01 8.64 5.42
N ARG A 39 7.60 7.38 5.24
CA ARG A 39 8.50 6.21 5.23
C ARG A 39 9.51 6.27 4.06
N LEU A 40 9.05 6.69 2.86
CA LEU A 40 9.95 6.86 1.73
C LEU A 40 10.99 7.95 2.00
N ARG A 41 10.56 9.09 2.54
CA ARG A 41 11.45 10.18 2.92
C ARG A 41 12.47 9.73 3.97
N GLU A 42 12.05 8.98 4.97
CA GLU A 42 12.92 8.43 6.00
C GLU A 42 14.02 7.56 5.39
N LEU A 43 13.67 6.63 4.49
CA LEU A 43 14.64 5.82 3.76
C LEU A 43 15.62 6.70 2.98
N LEU A 44 15.13 7.67 2.20
CA LEU A 44 15.96 8.44 1.26
C LEU A 44 16.74 9.56 1.93
N SER A 45 16.44 9.98 3.16
CA SER A 45 17.16 11.03 3.87
C SER A 45 18.46 10.56 4.54
N GLY A 46 18.66 9.25 4.66
CA GLY A 46 19.86 8.63 5.21
C GLY A 46 20.75 7.96 4.16
N PRO A 47 21.88 7.40 4.58
CA PRO A 47 22.67 6.52 3.73
C PRO A 47 21.93 5.19 3.57
N TRP A 48 21.35 4.95 2.39
CA TRP A 48 20.72 3.67 2.05
C TRP A 48 21.55 2.90 1.00
N GLU A 49 21.45 1.58 1.02
CA GLU A 49 22.01 0.67 0.04
C GLU A 49 20.92 0.02 -0.82
N PRO A 50 21.24 -0.58 -1.97
CA PRO A 50 20.23 -1.26 -2.82
C PRO A 50 19.35 -2.25 -2.07
N ARG A 51 19.88 -2.97 -1.08
CA ARG A 51 19.12 -3.91 -0.23
C ARG A 51 18.02 -3.20 0.59
N ASP A 52 18.24 -1.97 1.01
CA ASP A 52 17.29 -1.21 1.81
C ASP A 52 16.10 -0.77 0.93
N LEU A 53 16.39 -0.37 -0.31
CA LEU A 53 15.36 -0.07 -1.31
C LEU A 53 14.57 -1.33 -1.70
N VAL A 54 15.23 -2.48 -1.85
CA VAL A 54 14.57 -3.78 -2.08
C VAL A 54 13.61 -4.10 -0.92
N SER A 55 14.08 -3.94 0.31
CA SER A 55 13.29 -4.20 1.53
C SER A 55 12.09 -3.25 1.63
N PHE A 56 12.30 -1.97 1.35
CA PHE A 56 11.23 -0.97 1.30
C PHE A 56 10.18 -1.31 0.25
N HIS A 57 10.61 -1.62 -0.98
CA HIS A 57 9.71 -1.99 -2.07
C HIS A 57 8.93 -3.28 -1.75
N ALA A 58 9.60 -4.29 -1.19
CA ALA A 58 8.96 -5.53 -0.77
C ALA A 58 7.87 -5.30 0.28
N ARG A 59 8.12 -4.39 1.25
CA ARG A 59 7.15 -3.99 2.28
C ARG A 59 5.93 -3.27 1.71
N HIS A 60 6.09 -2.47 0.65
CA HIS A 60 5.01 -1.68 0.04
C HIS A 60 4.37 -2.36 -1.19
N LYS A 61 4.76 -3.61 -1.49
CA LYS A 61 4.32 -4.34 -2.68
C LYS A 61 2.80 -4.39 -2.83
N LEU A 62 2.08 -4.82 -1.80
CA LEU A 62 0.62 -4.97 -1.87
C LEU A 62 -0.07 -3.60 -1.97
N GLN A 63 0.47 -2.59 -1.32
CA GLN A 63 0.00 -1.21 -1.39
C GLN A 63 0.09 -0.69 -2.83
N LEU A 64 1.27 -0.79 -3.45
CA LEU A 64 1.48 -0.39 -4.83
C LEU A 64 0.58 -1.16 -5.82
N LEU A 65 0.34 -2.46 -5.58
CA LEU A 65 -0.58 -3.26 -6.38
C LEU A 65 -2.04 -2.78 -6.24
N ALA A 66 -2.47 -2.36 -5.05
CA ALA A 66 -3.81 -1.86 -4.81
C ALA A 66 -4.04 -0.48 -5.45
N HIS A 67 -3.00 0.35 -5.53
CA HIS A 67 -3.07 1.68 -6.12
C HIS A 67 -2.86 1.66 -7.63
N ASP A 68 -1.70 1.15 -8.10
CA ASP A 68 -1.30 1.24 -9.51
C ASP A 68 -0.41 0.05 -9.93
N PRO A 69 -0.99 -1.03 -10.46
CA PRO A 69 -0.21 -2.20 -10.90
C PRO A 69 0.83 -1.91 -12.00
N PRO A 70 0.59 -1.04 -12.99
CA PRO A 70 1.62 -0.60 -13.94
C PRO A 70 2.82 0.05 -13.26
N ARG A 71 2.59 1.00 -12.36
CA ARG A 71 3.67 1.69 -11.63
C ARG A 71 4.36 0.78 -10.61
N TYR A 72 3.65 -0.17 -10.00
CA TYR A 72 4.29 -1.23 -9.21
C TYR A 72 5.36 -1.96 -10.02
N ARG A 73 5.05 -2.37 -11.26
CA ARG A 73 6.01 -3.05 -12.14
C ARG A 73 7.17 -2.13 -12.54
N ALA A 74 6.90 -0.84 -12.80
CA ALA A 74 7.93 0.13 -13.10
C ALA A 74 8.87 0.34 -11.90
N ALA A 75 8.35 0.51 -10.69
CA ALA A 75 9.12 0.60 -9.46
C ALA A 75 10.00 -0.65 -9.24
N GLY A 76 9.46 -1.84 -9.50
CA GLY A 76 10.21 -3.09 -9.42
C GLY A 76 11.41 -3.15 -10.37
N ARG A 77 11.30 -2.61 -11.60
CA ARG A 77 12.44 -2.51 -12.53
C ARG A 77 13.52 -1.54 -12.03
N ILE A 78 13.13 -0.42 -11.44
CA ILE A 78 14.09 0.54 -10.85
C ILE A 78 14.83 -0.14 -9.69
N VAL A 79 14.12 -0.82 -8.81
CA VAL A 79 14.72 -1.56 -7.69
C VAL A 79 15.69 -2.63 -8.18
N ALA A 80 15.35 -3.37 -9.22
CA ALA A 80 16.23 -4.41 -9.80
C ALA A 80 17.52 -3.82 -10.38
N ALA A 81 17.52 -2.57 -10.83
CA ALA A 81 18.67 -1.87 -11.39
C ALA A 81 19.47 -1.05 -10.34
N ALA A 82 19.01 -0.96 -9.11
CA ALA A 82 19.54 -0.03 -8.10
C ALA A 82 21.05 -0.25 -7.77
N GLY A 83 21.58 -1.46 -7.99
CA GLY A 83 23.01 -1.75 -7.80
C GLY A 83 23.92 -1.38 -8.99
N SER A 84 23.34 -1.03 -10.14
CA SER A 84 24.05 -0.73 -11.38
C SER A 84 23.80 0.68 -11.91
N VAL A 85 22.99 1.46 -11.22
CA VAL A 85 22.62 2.85 -11.57
C VAL A 85 23.06 3.77 -10.43
N PRO A 86 23.56 4.99 -10.71
CA PRO A 86 23.90 5.96 -9.66
C PRO A 86 22.75 6.16 -8.66
N ARG A 87 23.11 6.30 -7.37
CA ARG A 87 22.14 6.41 -6.28
C ARG A 87 21.14 7.54 -6.51
N GLU A 88 21.60 8.71 -6.90
CA GLU A 88 20.77 9.91 -7.09
C GLU A 88 19.73 9.70 -8.21
N VAL A 89 20.13 9.01 -9.27
CA VAL A 89 19.23 8.69 -10.40
C VAL A 89 18.18 7.66 -9.97
N THR A 90 18.60 6.62 -9.23
CA THR A 90 17.70 5.60 -8.69
C THR A 90 16.70 6.23 -7.73
N GLU A 91 17.18 7.10 -6.83
CA GLU A 91 16.37 7.80 -5.83
C GLU A 91 15.30 8.67 -6.46
N LEU A 92 15.67 9.50 -7.44
CA LEU A 92 14.72 10.35 -8.15
C LEU A 92 13.66 9.52 -8.87
N ALA A 93 14.11 8.53 -9.66
CA ALA A 93 13.21 7.68 -10.44
C ALA A 93 12.25 6.87 -9.56
N TYR A 94 12.75 6.30 -8.46
CA TYR A 94 11.92 5.53 -7.55
C TYR A 94 10.92 6.41 -6.80
N ARG A 95 11.35 7.58 -6.30
CA ARG A 95 10.49 8.57 -5.64
C ARG A 95 9.32 8.96 -6.54
N ASP A 96 9.61 9.35 -7.77
CA ASP A 96 8.58 9.81 -8.71
C ASP A 96 7.55 8.72 -9.00
N VAL A 97 8.01 7.49 -9.30
CA VAL A 97 7.12 6.37 -9.60
C VAL A 97 6.31 5.95 -8.38
N PHE A 98 6.92 5.88 -7.18
CA PHE A 98 6.25 5.51 -5.95
C PHE A 98 5.17 6.52 -5.56
N GLN A 99 5.52 7.81 -5.57
CA GLN A 99 4.59 8.88 -5.22
C GLN A 99 3.43 8.95 -6.21
N ALA A 100 3.72 8.86 -7.52
CA ALA A 100 2.69 8.83 -8.54
C ALA A 100 1.77 7.59 -8.40
N ALA A 101 2.30 6.42 -8.02
CA ALA A 101 1.47 5.25 -7.75
C ALA A 101 0.51 5.51 -6.58
N MET A 102 1.02 6.04 -5.48
CA MET A 102 0.23 6.30 -4.27
C MET A 102 -0.80 7.43 -4.41
N THR A 103 -0.68 8.30 -5.43
CA THR A 103 -1.72 9.29 -5.74
C THR A 103 -2.90 8.71 -6.52
N THR A 104 -2.74 7.54 -7.12
CA THR A 104 -3.82 6.85 -7.83
C THR A 104 -4.81 6.27 -6.81
N ARG A 105 -6.10 6.63 -6.91
CA ARG A 105 -7.14 6.08 -6.02
C ARG A 105 -7.23 4.58 -6.16
N THR A 106 -7.46 3.91 -5.05
CA THR A 106 -7.69 2.46 -5.08
C THR A 106 -9.05 2.11 -5.72
N SER A 107 -9.26 0.85 -6.02
CA SER A 107 -10.56 0.32 -6.43
C SER A 107 -10.77 -1.09 -5.87
N ARG A 108 -12.03 -1.50 -5.74
CA ARG A 108 -12.33 -2.87 -5.26
C ARG A 108 -11.61 -3.95 -6.05
N GLY A 109 -11.57 -3.81 -7.38
CA GLY A 109 -10.89 -4.78 -8.24
C GLY A 109 -9.37 -4.83 -7.99
N ARG A 110 -8.71 -3.67 -7.82
CA ARG A 110 -7.27 -3.63 -7.53
C ARG A 110 -6.95 -4.12 -6.12
N ASN A 111 -7.76 -3.76 -5.12
CA ASN A 111 -7.62 -4.31 -3.77
C ASN A 111 -7.83 -5.84 -3.78
N ALA A 112 -8.86 -6.36 -4.45
CA ALA A 112 -9.06 -7.80 -4.56
C ALA A 112 -7.85 -8.49 -5.23
N ASN A 113 -7.27 -7.88 -6.28
CA ASN A 113 -6.04 -8.37 -6.90
C ASN A 113 -4.86 -8.39 -5.91
N ALA A 114 -4.65 -7.33 -5.11
CA ALA A 114 -3.61 -7.30 -4.09
C ALA A 114 -3.82 -8.38 -3.01
N LEU A 115 -5.06 -8.59 -2.57
CA LEU A 115 -5.43 -9.64 -1.62
C LEU A 115 -5.19 -11.04 -2.19
N HIS A 116 -5.51 -11.28 -3.48
CA HIS A 116 -5.18 -12.56 -4.15
C HIS A 116 -3.67 -12.77 -4.30
N HIS A 117 -2.89 -11.71 -4.52
CA HIS A 117 -1.42 -11.82 -4.48
C HIS A 117 -0.90 -12.19 -3.08
N ALA A 118 -1.45 -11.62 -2.02
CA ALA A 118 -1.14 -12.02 -0.65
C ALA A 118 -1.51 -13.49 -0.43
N PHE A 119 -2.73 -13.88 -0.78
CA PHE A 119 -3.22 -15.25 -0.67
C PHE A 119 -2.34 -16.25 -1.44
N GLY A 120 -1.95 -15.94 -2.67
CA GLY A 120 -1.09 -16.82 -3.48
C GLY A 120 0.26 -17.12 -2.83
N ARG A 121 0.76 -16.19 -2.00
CA ARG A 121 2.02 -16.38 -1.28
C ARG A 121 1.88 -17.19 0.01
N ILE A 122 0.78 -17.01 0.74
CA ILE A 122 0.56 -17.66 2.04
C ILE A 122 -0.31 -18.92 1.95
N GLY A 123 -1.07 -19.07 0.89
CA GLY A 123 -2.11 -20.10 0.77
C GLY A 123 -1.58 -21.54 0.87
N ARG A 124 -0.30 -21.78 0.61
CA ARG A 124 0.30 -23.12 0.76
C ARG A 124 0.43 -23.54 2.22
N GLY A 125 0.60 -22.57 3.14
CA GLY A 125 0.66 -22.82 4.59
C GLY A 125 -0.71 -22.91 5.26
N LEU A 126 -1.79 -22.52 4.56
CA LEU A 126 -3.14 -22.56 5.11
C LEU A 126 -3.82 -23.91 4.84
N GLY A 127 -4.52 -24.43 5.83
CA GLY A 127 -5.40 -25.60 5.67
C GLY A 127 -6.56 -25.32 4.69
N PRO A 128 -7.21 -26.36 4.14
CA PRO A 128 -8.24 -26.20 3.10
C PRO A 128 -9.40 -25.28 3.51
N GLU A 129 -9.87 -25.37 4.73
CA GLU A 129 -10.98 -24.54 5.25
C GLU A 129 -10.60 -23.07 5.31
N ARG A 130 -9.44 -22.73 5.90
CA ARG A 130 -8.92 -21.35 5.97
C ARG A 130 -8.70 -20.74 4.58
N ARG A 131 -8.24 -21.55 3.63
CA ARG A 131 -8.07 -21.14 2.23
C ARG A 131 -9.41 -20.80 1.59
N SER A 132 -10.40 -21.68 1.75
CA SER A 132 -11.75 -21.49 1.21
C SER A 132 -12.41 -20.24 1.82
N ASP A 133 -12.35 -20.07 3.12
CA ASP A 133 -12.91 -18.90 3.81
C ASP A 133 -12.26 -17.60 3.32
N LEU A 134 -10.92 -17.51 3.28
CA LEU A 134 -10.23 -16.30 2.84
C LEU A 134 -10.60 -15.93 1.39
N VAL A 135 -10.65 -16.91 0.48
CA VAL A 135 -11.08 -16.68 -0.91
C VAL A 135 -12.51 -16.17 -0.95
N ALA A 136 -13.43 -16.79 -0.19
CA ALA A 136 -14.83 -16.36 -0.11
C ALA A 136 -14.96 -14.91 0.39
N ARG A 137 -14.15 -14.50 1.39
CA ARG A 137 -14.16 -13.12 1.91
C ARG A 137 -13.58 -12.12 0.90
N ILE A 138 -12.51 -12.48 0.17
CA ILE A 138 -11.98 -11.63 -0.90
C ILE A 138 -13.04 -11.42 -2.00
N GLU A 139 -13.74 -12.48 -2.39
CA GLU A 139 -14.80 -12.39 -3.40
C GLU A 139 -16.03 -11.64 -2.90
N SER A 140 -16.39 -11.79 -1.63
CA SER A 140 -17.47 -11.02 -0.98
C SER A 140 -17.14 -9.52 -0.99
N TYR A 141 -15.90 -9.15 -0.62
CA TYR A 141 -15.41 -7.78 -0.76
C TYR A 141 -15.44 -7.28 -2.21
N ARG A 142 -14.97 -8.09 -3.17
CA ARG A 142 -14.96 -7.72 -4.60
C ARG A 142 -16.36 -7.38 -5.11
N ARG A 143 -17.37 -8.14 -4.68
CA ARG A 143 -18.79 -7.89 -5.02
C ARG A 143 -19.42 -6.73 -4.24
N GLY A 144 -18.74 -6.20 -3.23
CA GLY A 144 -19.22 -5.10 -2.39
C GLY A 144 -20.12 -5.52 -1.24
N ALA A 145 -20.23 -6.81 -0.93
CA ALA A 145 -21.01 -7.32 0.19
C ALA A 145 -20.27 -7.14 1.54
N ASP A 146 -18.94 -7.25 1.53
CA ASP A 146 -18.09 -6.98 2.70
C ASP A 146 -17.22 -5.72 2.49
N PRO A 147 -16.86 -4.99 3.56
CA PRO A 147 -15.85 -3.95 3.52
C PRO A 147 -14.43 -4.54 3.40
N LEU A 148 -13.45 -3.73 2.94
CA LEU A 148 -12.04 -4.12 2.82
C LEU A 148 -11.44 -4.62 4.14
N SER A 149 -11.89 -4.07 5.26
CA SER A 149 -11.43 -4.45 6.60
C SER A 149 -11.60 -5.94 6.91
N VAL A 150 -12.60 -6.61 6.34
CA VAL A 150 -12.86 -8.04 6.59
C VAL A 150 -11.72 -8.93 6.07
N PRO A 151 -11.41 -8.98 4.77
CA PRO A 151 -10.30 -9.82 4.29
C PRO A 151 -8.93 -9.35 4.81
N VAL A 152 -8.76 -8.07 5.08
CA VAL A 152 -7.51 -7.53 5.67
C VAL A 152 -7.32 -8.00 7.10
N ALA A 153 -8.38 -7.99 7.93
CA ALA A 153 -8.30 -8.48 9.31
C ALA A 153 -7.95 -9.98 9.38
N ILE A 154 -8.50 -10.79 8.48
CA ILE A 154 -8.16 -12.21 8.37
C ILE A 154 -6.69 -12.40 8.01
N LEU A 155 -6.19 -11.64 7.02
CA LEU A 155 -4.77 -11.68 6.64
C LEU A 155 -3.87 -11.21 7.78
N ALA A 156 -4.25 -10.16 8.51
CA ALA A 156 -3.51 -9.67 9.67
C ALA A 156 -3.47 -10.70 10.80
N HIS A 157 -4.58 -11.40 11.04
CA HIS A 157 -4.63 -12.50 12.01
C HIS A 157 -3.66 -13.63 11.63
N TYR A 158 -3.66 -14.07 10.37
CA TYR A 158 -2.72 -15.10 9.91
C TYR A 158 -1.25 -14.61 9.95
N ALA A 159 -1.01 -13.32 9.79
CA ALA A 159 0.32 -12.73 9.93
C ALA A 159 0.81 -12.76 11.39
N SER A 160 -0.10 -12.61 12.36
CA SER A 160 0.22 -12.58 13.80
C SER A 160 0.58 -13.95 14.36
N ASP A 161 0.08 -15.03 13.76
CA ASP A 161 0.37 -16.42 14.18
C ASP A 161 1.84 -16.85 13.98
N GLY A 162 2.71 -15.91 13.56
CA GLY A 162 4.18 -16.06 13.56
C GLY A 162 4.77 -16.84 12.38
N GLU A 163 3.94 -17.47 11.55
CA GLU A 163 4.41 -18.32 10.44
C GLU A 163 4.67 -17.55 9.13
N LEU A 164 4.31 -16.26 9.07
CA LEU A 164 4.31 -15.50 7.81
C LEU A 164 4.98 -14.11 7.95
N PRO A 165 6.30 -14.04 8.22
CA PRO A 165 7.02 -12.77 8.44
C PRO A 165 6.88 -11.78 7.28
N TRP A 166 6.83 -12.31 6.04
CA TRP A 166 6.62 -11.46 4.87
C TRP A 166 5.28 -10.72 4.90
N LEU A 167 4.22 -11.40 5.31
CA LEU A 167 2.87 -10.82 5.38
C LEU A 167 2.79 -9.78 6.51
N ALA A 168 3.34 -10.10 7.69
CA ALA A 168 3.41 -9.19 8.83
C ALA A 168 4.14 -7.88 8.49
N GLY A 169 5.15 -7.94 7.62
CA GLY A 169 5.90 -6.78 7.14
C GLY A 169 5.17 -5.91 6.10
N GLN A 170 3.98 -6.30 5.61
CA GLN A 170 3.31 -5.54 4.55
C GLN A 170 2.62 -4.28 5.08
N SER A 171 3.04 -3.11 4.59
CA SER A 171 2.39 -1.82 4.91
C SER A 171 0.91 -1.76 4.48
N TYR A 172 0.49 -2.64 3.58
CA TYR A 172 -0.91 -2.78 3.17
C TYR A 172 -1.81 -3.23 4.32
N LEU A 173 -1.31 -4.07 5.23
CA LEU A 173 -2.09 -4.52 6.40
C LEU A 173 -2.21 -3.43 7.46
N GLU A 174 -1.14 -2.66 7.68
CA GLU A 174 -1.10 -1.56 8.63
C GLU A 174 -0.42 -0.33 7.98
N PRO A 175 -1.14 0.43 7.12
CA PRO A 175 -0.57 1.55 6.38
C PRO A 175 -0.23 2.75 7.27
N PHE A 176 -0.88 2.87 8.43
CA PHE A 176 -0.68 3.89 9.46
C PHE A 176 -0.97 3.28 10.83
N PRO A 177 -0.56 3.93 11.95
CA PRO A 177 -0.78 3.40 13.30
C PRO A 177 -2.25 3.09 13.59
N ALA A 178 -2.52 1.90 14.13
CA ALA A 178 -3.86 1.44 14.47
C ALA A 178 -4.60 2.38 15.44
N ALA A 179 -3.86 3.13 16.27
CA ALA A 179 -4.40 4.13 17.19
C ALA A 179 -5.21 5.24 16.50
N LEU A 180 -4.98 5.49 15.20
CA LEU A 180 -5.75 6.45 14.41
C LEU A 180 -7.17 5.98 14.09
N ARG A 181 -7.47 4.70 14.23
CA ARG A 181 -8.81 4.07 14.04
C ARG A 181 -9.48 4.40 12.70
N LEU A 182 -8.71 4.64 11.63
CA LEU A 182 -9.24 5.07 10.34
C LEU A 182 -9.65 3.90 9.43
N ARG A 183 -9.13 2.70 9.65
CA ARG A 183 -9.34 1.53 8.78
C ARG A 183 -10.69 0.83 8.94
N HIS A 184 -11.57 1.37 9.75
CA HIS A 184 -12.90 0.82 9.99
C HIS A 184 -14.02 1.61 9.29
N SER A 185 -13.64 2.45 8.34
CA SER A 185 -14.61 3.25 7.60
C SER A 185 -15.35 2.36 6.61
N VAL A 186 -16.54 1.91 6.99
CA VAL A 186 -17.49 1.29 6.06
C VAL A 186 -18.02 2.43 5.18
N PRO A 187 -17.88 2.38 3.85
CA PRO A 187 -18.61 3.29 2.99
C PRO A 187 -20.11 3.08 3.23
N ARG A 188 -20.83 4.13 3.58
CA ARG A 188 -22.28 4.13 3.58
C ARG A 188 -22.80 4.04 2.18
#